data_2a38c65f52d44de0789f533d5ebcc4e1
#
_entry.id   2a38c65f52d44de0789f533d5ebcc4e1
#
_cell.length_a   1.000
_cell.length_b   1.000
_cell.length_c   1.000
_cell.angle_alpha   90.00
_cell.angle_beta   90.00
_cell.angle_gamma   90.00
#
_symmetry.space_group_name_H-M   'P 1'
#
loop_
_entity.id
_entity.type
_entity.pdbx_description
1 polymer ?
#
loop_
_entity_poly.entity_id
_entity_poly.type
_entity_poly.pdbx_seq_one_letter_code
_entity_poly.pdbx_strand_id
1 'polypeptide(L)'
;MKAIRLHETGGPEVLQLDEVPTPEAGPGQVLVKAHSIGVGIADQLIRTGGYPWMPPLPTTPGIEMSGTVAALGAGVTGIREGYRVVVTAVP
;
A
#
# COMPACT_ATOMS: atom_id res chain seq x y z
N MET A 1 3.28 3.84 -12.45
CA MET A 1 4.34 3.38 -11.53
C MET A 1 4.37 1.87 -11.48
N LYS A 2 5.48 1.33 -11.07
CA LYS A 2 5.60 -0.13 -10.88
C LYS A 2 5.15 -0.52 -9.48
N ALA A 3 4.40 -1.62 -9.38
CA ALA A 3 3.94 -2.17 -8.11
C ALA A 3 3.94 -3.70 -8.16
N ILE A 4 4.24 -4.32 -7.02
CA ILE A 4 4.06 -5.76 -6.87
C ILE A 4 2.57 -6.01 -6.66
N ARG A 5 1.96 -6.83 -7.51
CA ARG A 5 0.54 -7.12 -7.52
C ARG A 5 0.27 -8.61 -7.29
N LEU A 6 -0.83 -8.87 -6.64
CA LEU A 6 -1.35 -10.21 -6.42
C LEU A 6 -2.65 -10.36 -7.20
N HIS A 7 -2.64 -11.20 -8.24
CA HIS A 7 -3.83 -11.49 -9.06
C HIS A 7 -4.55 -12.74 -8.63
N GLU A 8 -3.82 -13.66 -8.01
CA GLU A 8 -4.34 -14.91 -7.44
C GLU A 8 -3.54 -15.25 -6.19
N THR A 9 -4.09 -16.08 -5.33
CA THR A 9 -3.39 -16.58 -4.14
C THR A 9 -2.51 -17.77 -4.51
N GLY A 10 -1.45 -17.98 -3.74
CA GLY A 10 -0.55 -19.10 -3.96
C GLY A 10 0.83 -18.90 -3.36
N GLY A 11 1.82 -19.55 -3.94
CA GLY A 11 3.21 -19.43 -3.56
C GLY A 11 3.85 -18.12 -4.03
N PRO A 12 5.16 -17.93 -3.77
CA PRO A 12 5.84 -16.68 -4.12
C PRO A 12 5.77 -16.33 -5.61
N GLU A 13 5.59 -17.31 -6.47
CA GLU A 13 5.52 -17.14 -7.92
C GLU A 13 4.28 -16.36 -8.40
N VAL A 14 3.26 -16.22 -7.55
CA VAL A 14 2.06 -15.46 -7.92
C VAL A 14 2.24 -13.95 -7.80
N LEU A 15 3.31 -13.49 -7.17
CA LEU A 15 3.63 -12.07 -7.09
C LEU A 15 4.15 -11.57 -8.44
N GLN A 16 3.54 -10.50 -8.95
CA GLN A 16 3.88 -9.95 -10.26
C GLN A 16 4.26 -8.48 -10.16
N LEU A 17 5.24 -8.07 -10.94
CA LEU A 17 5.59 -6.66 -11.08
C LEU A 17 4.77 -6.09 -12.24
N ASP A 18 3.81 -5.25 -11.90
CA ASP A 18 2.89 -4.64 -12.85
C ASP A 18 3.12 -3.13 -12.98
N GLU A 19 2.77 -2.58 -14.14
CA GLU A 19 2.56 -1.14 -14.30
C GLU A 19 1.14 -0.80 -13.87
N VAL A 20 1.00 0.15 -12.96
CA VAL A 20 -0.29 0.63 -12.47
C VAL A 20 -0.31 2.15 -12.46
N PRO A 21 -1.49 2.77 -12.54
CA PRO A 21 -1.59 4.22 -12.38
C PRO A 21 -1.07 4.65 -11.01
N THR A 22 -0.36 5.78 -10.97
CA THR A 22 0.00 6.38 -9.69
C THR A 22 -1.28 6.85 -9.00
N PRO A 23 -1.52 6.45 -7.74
CA PRO A 23 -2.72 6.86 -7.04
C PRO A 23 -2.74 8.37 -6.78
N GLU A 24 -3.93 8.90 -6.57
CA GLU A 24 -4.13 10.29 -6.18
C GLU A 24 -4.71 10.36 -4.77
N ALA A 25 -4.39 11.43 -4.06
CA ALA A 25 -4.98 11.69 -2.75
C ALA A 25 -6.43 12.16 -2.92
N GLY A 26 -7.37 11.34 -2.51
CA GLY A 26 -8.78 11.72 -2.45
C GLY A 26 -9.08 12.61 -1.23
N PRO A 27 -10.35 13.06 -1.06
CA PRO A 27 -10.75 13.86 0.11
C PRO A 27 -10.37 13.14 1.41
N GLY A 28 -9.75 13.88 2.33
CA GLY A 28 -9.31 13.33 3.62
C GLY A 28 -8.12 12.41 3.57
N GLN A 29 -7.49 12.24 2.41
CA GLN A 29 -6.36 11.35 2.21
C GLN A 29 -5.07 12.11 1.94
N VAL A 30 -3.95 11.46 2.20
CA VAL A 30 -2.63 11.93 1.77
C VAL A 30 -2.00 10.89 0.85
N LEU A 31 -1.23 11.37 -0.12
CA LEU A 31 -0.40 10.51 -0.95
C LEU A 31 0.99 10.46 -0.34
N VAL A 32 1.47 9.27 -0.07
CA VAL A 32 2.80 9.05 0.51
C VAL A 32 3.71 8.41 -0.54
N LYS A 33 4.85 9.04 -0.77
CA LYS A 33 5.91 8.44 -1.56
C LYS A 33 6.68 7.48 -0.66
N ALA A 34 6.57 6.20 -0.93
CA ALA A 34 7.22 5.17 -0.12
C ALA A 34 8.74 5.27 -0.22
N HIS A 35 9.40 5.21 0.92
CA HIS A 35 10.85 5.10 1.03
C HIS A 35 11.26 3.67 1.39
N SER A 36 10.62 3.09 2.40
CA SER A 36 10.85 1.71 2.84
C SER A 36 9.51 1.04 3.09
N ILE A 37 9.36 -0.17 2.61
CA ILE A 37 8.13 -0.94 2.73
C ILE A 37 8.43 -2.19 3.53
N GLY A 38 7.69 -2.39 4.63
CA GLY A 38 7.81 -3.59 5.44
C GLY A 38 7.16 -4.79 4.78
N VAL A 39 7.78 -5.94 4.94
CA VAL A 39 7.19 -7.23 4.53
C VAL A 39 7.07 -8.08 5.78
N GLY A 40 5.85 -8.46 6.12
CA GLY A 40 5.57 -9.18 7.35
C GLY A 40 4.67 -10.39 7.15
N ILE A 41 4.26 -10.99 8.27
CA ILE A 41 3.42 -12.20 8.24
C ILE A 41 2.07 -11.95 7.59
N ALA A 42 1.48 -10.75 7.76
CA ALA A 42 0.20 -10.41 7.14
C ALA A 42 0.30 -10.46 5.61
N ASP A 43 1.42 -10.02 5.03
CA ASP A 43 1.64 -10.07 3.58
C ASP A 43 1.69 -11.51 3.08
N GLN A 44 2.31 -12.41 3.83
CA GLN A 44 2.33 -13.83 3.51
C GLN A 44 0.92 -14.44 3.58
N LEU A 45 0.13 -14.08 4.59
CA LEU A 45 -1.23 -14.55 4.74
C LEU A 45 -2.13 -14.04 3.60
N ILE A 46 -1.96 -12.81 3.18
CA ILE A 46 -2.67 -12.26 2.02
C ILE A 46 -2.29 -13.04 0.76
N ARG A 47 -1.02 -13.28 0.53
CA ARG A 47 -0.54 -14.01 -0.63
C ARG A 47 -1.11 -15.43 -0.70
N THR A 48 -1.21 -16.10 0.43
CA THR A 48 -1.72 -17.48 0.50
C THR A 48 -3.23 -17.58 0.61
N GLY A 49 -3.93 -16.46 0.84
CA GLY A 49 -5.38 -16.42 1.00
C GLY A 49 -5.88 -16.68 2.41
N GLY A 50 -4.96 -16.80 3.39
CA GLY A 50 -5.31 -17.09 4.78
C GLY A 50 -5.56 -15.87 5.67
N TYR A 51 -5.47 -14.66 5.12
CA TYR A 51 -5.69 -13.45 5.90
C TYR A 51 -7.18 -13.23 6.16
N PRO A 52 -7.60 -13.00 7.44
CA PRO A 52 -9.03 -12.88 7.77
C PRO A 52 -9.74 -11.74 7.04
N TRP A 53 -9.04 -10.68 6.73
CA TRP A 53 -9.58 -9.50 6.03
C TRP A 53 -9.03 -9.40 4.61
N MET A 54 -9.11 -10.50 3.86
CA MET A 54 -8.62 -10.53 2.48
C MET A 54 -9.18 -9.38 1.64
N PRO A 55 -8.32 -8.58 1.00
CA PRO A 55 -8.78 -7.60 0.04
C PRO A 55 -9.27 -8.27 -1.25
N PRO A 56 -10.12 -7.61 -2.04
CA PRO A 56 -10.46 -8.12 -3.36
C PRO A 56 -9.22 -8.12 -4.27
N LEU A 57 -9.11 -9.16 -5.08
CA LEU A 57 -8.01 -9.28 -6.04
C LEU A 57 -8.40 -8.64 -7.39
N PRO A 58 -7.47 -8.05 -8.13
CA PRO A 58 -6.05 -7.91 -7.81
C PRO A 58 -5.80 -6.85 -6.74
N THR A 59 -4.76 -7.05 -5.95
CA THR A 59 -4.38 -6.12 -4.89
C THR A 59 -2.87 -5.89 -4.86
N THR A 60 -2.47 -4.78 -4.26
CA THR A 60 -1.06 -4.50 -3.95
C THR A 60 -0.85 -4.83 -2.48
N PRO A 61 -0.12 -5.92 -2.16
CA PRO A 61 0.16 -6.24 -0.76
C PRO A 61 1.03 -5.17 -0.10
N GLY A 62 1.03 -5.17 1.21
CA GLY A 62 1.79 -4.24 2.03
C GLY A 62 0.87 -3.50 2.99
N ILE A 63 1.22 -3.51 4.27
CA ILE A 63 0.40 -2.88 5.32
C ILE A 63 1.18 -1.84 6.10
N GLU A 64 2.47 -1.70 5.85
CA GLU A 64 3.30 -0.72 6.56
C GLU A 64 4.39 -0.18 5.66
N MET A 65 4.70 1.08 5.83
CA MET A 65 5.82 1.73 5.13
C MET A 65 6.25 2.99 5.85
N SER A 66 7.44 3.46 5.54
CA SER A 66 7.86 4.82 5.80
C SER A 66 7.97 5.58 4.50
N GLY A 67 7.75 6.87 4.54
CA GLY A 67 7.83 7.68 3.35
C GLY A 67 7.64 9.16 3.63
N THR A 68 7.42 9.89 2.56
CA THR A 68 7.27 11.34 2.59
C THR A 68 5.92 11.71 1.98
N VAL A 69 5.20 12.63 2.61
CA VAL A 69 3.93 13.14 2.08
C VAL A 69 4.19 13.88 0.78
N ALA A 70 3.63 13.36 -0.32
CA ALA A 70 3.80 13.91 -1.66
C ALA A 70 2.65 14.81 -2.09
N ALA A 71 1.44 14.57 -1.58
CA ALA A 71 0.26 15.37 -1.89
C ALA A 71 -0.79 15.25 -0.79
N LEU A 72 -1.62 16.26 -0.66
CA LEU A 72 -2.72 16.31 0.30
C LEU A 72 -4.04 16.34 -0.46
N GLY A 73 -4.97 15.51 -0.03
CA GLY A 73 -6.36 15.58 -0.50
C GLY A 73 -7.13 16.74 0.13
N ALA A 74 -8.31 17.01 -0.39
CA ALA A 74 -9.17 18.07 0.11
C ALA A 74 -9.51 17.85 1.59
N GLY A 75 -9.48 18.93 2.38
CA GLY A 75 -9.87 18.91 3.79
C GLY A 75 -8.79 18.41 4.75
N VAL A 76 -7.63 17.98 4.27
CA VAL A 76 -6.54 17.52 5.13
C VAL A 76 -5.88 18.72 5.82
N THR A 77 -5.76 18.65 7.14
CA THR A 77 -5.08 19.64 7.98
C THR A 77 -4.12 18.97 8.94
N GLY A 78 -3.15 19.70 9.47
CA GLY A 78 -2.19 19.16 10.45
C GLY A 78 -1.03 18.38 9.87
N ILE A 79 -1.04 18.12 8.56
CA ILE A 79 0.03 17.46 7.83
C ILE A 79 0.36 18.32 6.62
N ARG A 80 1.65 18.36 6.23
CA ARG A 80 2.12 19.12 5.08
C ARG A 80 2.91 18.21 4.13
N GLU A 81 2.96 18.60 2.87
CA GLU A 81 3.89 18.01 1.91
C GLU A 81 5.32 18.07 2.45
N GLY A 82 6.09 17.01 2.23
CA GLY A 82 7.45 16.89 2.71
C GLY A 82 7.59 16.28 4.10
N TYR A 83 6.50 16.12 4.87
CA TYR A 83 6.57 15.44 6.16
C TYR A 83 6.98 13.98 5.98
N ARG A 84 7.89 13.54 6.83
CA ARG A 84 8.26 12.12 6.94
C ARG A 84 7.26 11.43 7.83
N VAL A 85 6.72 10.32 7.36
CA VAL A 85 5.64 9.60 8.02
C VAL A 85 5.90 8.10 8.03
N VAL A 86 5.29 7.45 9.01
CA VAL A 86 5.14 5.99 9.04
C VAL A 86 3.67 5.70 8.83
N VAL A 87 3.38 4.78 7.92
CA VAL A 87 2.03 4.33 7.63
C VAL A 87 1.87 2.92 8.16
N THR A 88 0.83 2.72 8.96
CA THR A 88 0.41 1.38 9.38
C THR A 88 -1.04 1.21 8.99
N ALA A 89 -1.31 0.21 8.16
CA ALA A 89 -2.68 -0.11 7.81
C ALA A 89 -3.36 -0.83 8.98
N VAL A 90 -4.59 -0.45 9.23
CA VAL A 90 -5.45 -1.13 10.20
C VAL A 90 -6.49 -1.90 9.41
N PRO A 91 -6.62 -3.21 9.64
CA PRO A 91 -7.62 -4.02 8.95
C PRO A 91 -9.04 -3.55 9.24
#